data_45c63d9ea4c0d85bcf496c840e1fbf68
#
_entry.id   45c63d9ea4c0d85bcf496c840e1fbf68
#
_cell.length_a   1.000
_cell.length_b   1.000
_cell.length_c   1.000
_cell.angle_alpha   90.00
_cell.angle_beta   90.00
_cell.angle_gamma   90.00
#
_symmetry.space_group_name_H-M   'P 1'
#
loop_
_entity.id
_entity.type
_entity.pdbx_description
1 polymer ?
#
loop_
_entity_poly.entity_id
_entity_poly.type
_entity_poly.pdbx_seq_one_letter_code
_entity_poly.pdbx_strand_id
1 'polypeptide(L)'
;MKRFISKYRHGLVIAVYSIIYILLFSYLEHRPVHSYHIVHTVFDDWIPFCEFFIVPYMLWFPYMILAVIYFIFFNKNKHEYYQLAFNLMMGMTVFLIVSYVYPNAQHIRPTEFPRDNIFTDIVKWLYSTDTPTNILPSIHVFNSLAIHMSLTNCKALRNKKFIKAASFTLTALIIMSTMFLKQHSVIDVCMGATLALFGFLVFYPRRISVSSESVCFREVKRKKSEN
;
A
#
# COMPACT_ATOMS: atom_id res chain seq x y z
N MET A 1 -33.40 3.43 -4.37
CA MET A 1 -32.18 3.99 -4.96
C MET A 1 -31.57 5.12 -4.13
N LYS A 2 -32.26 6.24 -3.83
CA LYS A 2 -31.73 7.38 -3.02
C LYS A 2 -31.16 6.96 -1.65
N ARG A 3 -31.81 6.04 -0.92
CA ARG A 3 -31.39 5.57 0.41
C ARG A 3 -30.08 4.74 0.37
N PHE A 4 -29.85 3.98 -0.71
CA PHE A 4 -28.62 3.22 -0.94
C PHE A 4 -27.44 4.16 -1.22
N ILE A 5 -27.62 5.13 -2.14
CA ILE A 5 -26.60 6.14 -2.47
C ILE A 5 -26.21 6.95 -1.22
N SER A 6 -27.18 7.39 -0.42
CA SER A 6 -26.90 8.12 0.82
C SER A 6 -26.11 7.30 1.84
N LYS A 7 -26.32 6.00 1.91
CA LYS A 7 -25.61 5.09 2.84
C LYS A 7 -24.14 4.93 2.48
N TYR A 8 -23.82 4.81 1.18
CA TYR A 8 -22.47 4.49 0.68
C TYR A 8 -21.75 5.67 0.01
N ARG A 9 -22.29 6.91 0.13
CA ARG A 9 -21.71 8.12 -0.44
C ARG A 9 -20.23 8.37 -0.02
N HIS A 10 -19.81 7.85 1.14
CA HIS A 10 -18.43 7.95 1.58
C HIS A 10 -17.47 7.22 0.63
N GLY A 11 -17.90 6.14 -0.03
CA GLY A 11 -17.09 5.43 -1.04
C GLY A 11 -16.76 6.27 -2.28
N LEU A 12 -17.52 7.35 -2.55
CA LEU A 12 -17.24 8.25 -3.66
C LEU A 12 -15.88 8.95 -3.52
N VAL A 13 -15.39 9.16 -2.30
CA VAL A 13 -14.11 9.83 -2.06
C VAL A 13 -12.97 9.06 -2.75
N ILE A 14 -12.85 7.76 -2.46
CA ILE A 14 -11.78 6.95 -3.07
C ILE A 14 -12.06 6.69 -4.56
N ALA A 15 -13.33 6.56 -4.97
CA ALA A 15 -13.68 6.36 -6.37
C ALA A 15 -13.30 7.55 -7.25
N VAL A 16 -13.62 8.78 -6.84
CA VAL A 16 -13.24 10.00 -7.55
C VAL A 16 -11.73 10.16 -7.56
N TYR A 17 -11.08 9.92 -6.41
CA TYR A 17 -9.63 9.97 -6.33
C TYR A 17 -8.97 8.96 -7.28
N SER A 18 -9.48 7.72 -7.35
CA SER A 18 -8.93 6.69 -8.24
C SER A 18 -8.98 7.10 -9.71
N ILE A 19 -10.06 7.78 -10.14
CA ILE A 19 -10.15 8.30 -11.51
C ILE A 19 -9.07 9.36 -11.75
N ILE A 20 -8.93 10.32 -10.83
CA ILE A 20 -7.91 11.37 -10.93
C ILE A 20 -6.51 10.75 -10.94
N TYR A 21 -6.26 9.77 -10.05
CA TYR A 21 -4.98 9.07 -9.98
C TYR A 21 -4.63 8.37 -11.29
N ILE A 22 -5.56 7.62 -11.89
CA ILE A 22 -5.34 6.90 -13.15
C ILE A 22 -5.00 7.89 -14.28
N LEU A 23 -5.69 9.02 -14.35
CA LEU A 23 -5.42 10.05 -15.38
C LEU A 23 -4.03 10.67 -15.21
N LEU A 24 -3.65 11.01 -13.96
CA LEU A 24 -2.34 11.58 -13.66
C LEU A 24 -1.21 10.55 -13.86
N PHE A 25 -1.43 9.31 -13.44
CA PHE A 25 -0.47 8.23 -13.66
C PHE A 25 -0.27 7.97 -15.16
N SER A 26 -1.35 7.86 -15.93
CA SER A 26 -1.27 7.72 -17.40
C SER A 26 -0.52 8.88 -18.05
N TYR A 27 -0.73 10.11 -17.58
CA TYR A 27 0.04 11.26 -18.05
C TYR A 27 1.55 11.08 -17.75
N LEU A 28 1.91 10.64 -16.54
CA LEU A 28 3.32 10.44 -16.15
C LEU A 28 4.01 9.35 -16.97
N GLU A 29 3.30 8.27 -17.31
CA GLU A 29 3.83 7.18 -18.12
C GLU A 29 4.10 7.58 -19.59
N HIS A 30 3.32 8.51 -20.13
CA HIS A 30 3.41 8.91 -21.55
C HIS A 30 4.13 10.24 -21.78
N ARG A 31 4.50 10.98 -20.71
CA ARG A 31 5.20 12.25 -20.87
C ARG A 31 6.62 12.03 -21.38
N PRO A 32 7.15 12.91 -22.26
CA PRO A 32 8.55 12.86 -22.66
C PRO A 32 9.46 13.21 -21.46
N VAL A 33 10.43 12.36 -21.18
CA VAL A 33 11.45 12.57 -20.15
C VAL A 33 12.82 12.49 -20.79
N HIS A 34 13.64 13.53 -20.58
CA HIS A 34 14.98 13.60 -21.19
C HIS A 34 15.96 12.60 -20.56
N SER A 35 15.87 12.35 -19.26
CA SER A 35 16.73 11.40 -18.55
C SER A 35 16.02 10.86 -17.32
N TYR A 36 16.25 9.59 -17.03
CA TYR A 36 15.78 8.92 -15.83
C TYR A 36 16.93 8.69 -14.86
N HIS A 37 16.64 8.86 -13.58
CA HIS A 37 17.55 8.43 -12.51
C HIS A 37 17.43 6.92 -12.34
N ILE A 38 18.51 6.20 -12.63
CA ILE A 38 18.50 4.74 -12.53
C ILE A 38 18.63 4.34 -11.07
N VAL A 39 17.64 3.57 -10.60
CA VAL A 39 17.61 3.01 -9.25
C VAL A 39 18.12 1.58 -9.29
N HIS A 40 19.22 1.33 -8.59
CA HIS A 40 19.87 0.02 -8.52
C HIS A 40 20.70 -0.10 -7.24
N THR A 41 20.77 -1.29 -6.67
CA THR A 41 21.67 -1.64 -5.58
C THR A 41 22.32 -2.99 -5.82
N VAL A 42 23.44 -3.26 -5.16
CA VAL A 42 24.10 -4.58 -5.18
C VAL A 42 23.15 -5.70 -4.69
N PHE A 43 22.23 -5.40 -3.80
CA PHE A 43 21.21 -6.37 -3.33
C PHE A 43 20.26 -6.83 -4.44
N ASP A 44 20.01 -5.98 -5.43
CA ASP A 44 19.15 -6.33 -6.56
C ASP A 44 19.75 -7.44 -7.41
N ASP A 45 21.10 -7.51 -7.49
CA ASP A 45 21.81 -8.52 -8.26
C ASP A 45 21.80 -9.89 -7.55
N TRP A 46 21.74 -9.90 -6.21
CA TRP A 46 21.69 -11.13 -5.42
C TRP A 46 20.31 -11.81 -5.42
N ILE A 47 19.25 -11.06 -5.67
CA ILE A 47 17.91 -11.62 -5.74
C ILE A 47 17.71 -12.30 -7.09
N PRO A 48 17.49 -13.62 -7.15
CA PRO A 48 17.28 -14.31 -8.42
C PRO A 48 15.92 -13.96 -9.04
N PHE A 49 15.81 -14.00 -10.37
CA PHE A 49 14.52 -13.95 -11.03
C PHE A 49 13.74 -15.27 -10.80
N CYS A 50 12.43 -15.15 -10.51
CA CYS A 50 11.56 -16.28 -10.33
C CYS A 50 10.15 -15.97 -10.87
N GLU A 51 9.78 -16.58 -12.00
CA GLU A 51 8.53 -16.35 -12.71
C GLU A 51 7.28 -16.75 -11.91
N PHE A 52 7.39 -17.69 -10.96
CA PHE A 52 6.24 -18.13 -10.16
C PHE A 52 5.69 -17.04 -9.25
N PHE A 53 6.49 -16.04 -8.93
CA PHE A 53 6.05 -14.86 -8.17
C PHE A 53 5.08 -13.97 -8.94
N ILE A 54 4.81 -14.25 -10.23
CA ILE A 54 3.76 -13.55 -10.98
C ILE A 54 2.37 -13.75 -10.35
N VAL A 55 2.14 -14.90 -9.71
CA VAL A 55 0.85 -15.19 -9.06
C VAL A 55 0.57 -14.22 -7.91
N PRO A 56 1.40 -14.11 -6.86
CA PRO A 56 1.17 -13.13 -5.81
C PRO A 56 1.24 -11.69 -6.31
N TYR A 57 2.03 -11.38 -7.34
CA TYR A 57 2.06 -10.06 -7.95
C TYR A 57 0.68 -9.67 -8.53
N MET A 58 0.08 -10.54 -9.31
CA MET A 58 -1.26 -10.32 -9.89
C MET A 58 -2.36 -10.27 -8.83
N LEU A 59 -2.18 -10.97 -7.71
CA LEU A 59 -3.12 -10.93 -6.58
C LEU A 59 -3.12 -9.59 -5.82
N TRP A 60 -2.14 -8.71 -6.04
CA TRP A 60 -2.13 -7.37 -5.46
C TRP A 60 -3.38 -6.56 -5.81
N PHE A 61 -3.79 -6.59 -7.08
CA PHE A 61 -4.94 -5.83 -7.55
C PHE A 61 -6.26 -6.28 -6.89
N PRO A 62 -6.65 -7.57 -6.94
CA PRO A 62 -7.85 -8.03 -6.25
C PRO A 62 -7.75 -7.87 -4.73
N TYR A 63 -6.58 -8.01 -4.12
CA TYR A 63 -6.39 -7.77 -2.68
C TYR A 63 -6.76 -6.33 -2.29
N MET A 64 -6.28 -5.35 -3.05
CA MET A 64 -6.59 -3.94 -2.84
C MET A 64 -8.09 -3.66 -3.03
N ILE A 65 -8.67 -4.15 -4.14
CA ILE A 65 -10.09 -3.94 -4.45
C ILE A 65 -10.99 -4.56 -3.38
N LEU A 66 -10.74 -5.80 -2.98
CA LEU A 66 -11.54 -6.51 -1.98
C LEU A 66 -11.46 -5.84 -0.61
N ALA A 67 -10.29 -5.33 -0.21
CA ALA A 67 -10.14 -4.58 1.03
C ALA A 67 -10.99 -3.30 1.00
N VAL A 68 -10.89 -2.51 -0.07
CA VAL A 68 -11.66 -1.26 -0.22
C VAL A 68 -13.17 -1.55 -0.22
N ILE A 69 -13.62 -2.58 -0.96
CA ILE A 69 -15.02 -3.04 -0.98
C ILE A 69 -15.47 -3.43 0.44
N TYR A 70 -14.64 -4.17 1.18
CA TYR A 70 -14.96 -4.56 2.55
C TYR A 70 -15.19 -3.32 3.44
N PHE A 71 -14.30 -2.35 3.39
CA PHE A 71 -14.41 -1.14 4.22
C PHE A 71 -15.58 -0.24 3.81
N ILE A 72 -16.00 -0.23 2.54
CA ILE A 72 -17.15 0.55 2.06
C ILE A 72 -18.48 -0.11 2.45
N PHE A 73 -18.62 -1.43 2.21
CA PHE A 73 -19.92 -2.08 2.24
C PHE A 73 -20.17 -2.88 3.51
N PHE A 74 -19.15 -3.48 4.10
CA PHE A 74 -19.28 -4.43 5.22
C PHE A 74 -18.82 -3.83 6.55
N ASN A 75 -17.89 -2.88 6.56
CA ASN A 75 -17.47 -2.23 7.79
C ASN A 75 -18.46 -1.12 8.18
N LYS A 76 -19.07 -1.26 9.37
CA LYS A 76 -20.01 -0.25 9.91
C LYS A 76 -19.29 1.01 10.40
N ASN A 77 -17.99 0.95 10.67
CA ASN A 77 -17.22 2.05 11.19
C ASN A 77 -16.61 2.89 10.05
N LYS A 78 -17.30 3.95 9.68
CA LYS A 78 -16.84 4.87 8.63
C LYS A 78 -15.49 5.53 8.93
N HIS A 79 -15.15 5.71 10.20
CA HIS A 79 -13.86 6.26 10.57
C HIS A 79 -12.71 5.36 10.10
N GLU A 80 -12.83 4.03 10.28
CA GLU A 80 -11.84 3.07 9.81
C GLU A 80 -11.73 3.05 8.27
N TYR A 81 -12.86 3.24 7.57
CA TYR A 81 -12.84 3.46 6.12
C TYR A 81 -12.04 4.70 5.73
N TYR A 82 -12.29 5.84 6.38
CA TYR A 82 -11.58 7.07 6.05
C TYR A 82 -10.08 6.99 6.40
N GLN A 83 -9.72 6.28 7.47
CA GLN A 83 -8.31 6.01 7.79
C GLN A 83 -7.62 5.26 6.65
N LEU A 84 -8.22 4.18 6.13
CA LEU A 84 -7.70 3.46 4.97
C LEU A 84 -7.65 4.36 3.73
N ALA A 85 -8.77 5.01 3.39
CA ALA A 85 -8.89 5.80 2.17
C ALA A 85 -7.86 6.93 2.11
N PHE A 86 -7.75 7.74 3.19
CA PHE A 86 -6.79 8.85 3.22
C PHE A 86 -5.33 8.36 3.28
N ASN A 87 -5.07 7.23 3.95
CA ASN A 87 -3.73 6.63 3.93
C ASN A 87 -3.34 6.22 2.50
N LEU A 88 -4.20 5.47 1.78
CA LEU A 88 -3.95 5.10 0.39
C LEU A 88 -3.78 6.33 -0.51
N MET A 89 -4.68 7.31 -0.41
CA MET A 89 -4.62 8.55 -1.19
C MET A 89 -3.31 9.31 -0.93
N MET A 90 -2.86 9.41 0.32
CA MET A 90 -1.60 10.06 0.69
C MET A 90 -0.42 9.38 0.01
N GLY A 91 -0.25 8.07 0.14
CA GLY A 91 0.89 7.36 -0.44
C GLY A 91 0.90 7.36 -1.96
N MET A 92 -0.27 7.17 -2.59
CA MET A 92 -0.41 7.25 -4.04
C MET A 92 -0.15 8.67 -4.57
N THR A 93 -0.51 9.72 -3.82
CA THR A 93 -0.19 11.12 -4.16
C THR A 93 1.32 11.38 -4.03
N VAL A 94 1.96 10.88 -2.96
CA VAL A 94 3.43 10.98 -2.81
C VAL A 94 4.14 10.30 -3.96
N PHE A 95 3.68 9.12 -4.38
CA PHE A 95 4.21 8.43 -5.57
C PHE A 95 4.11 9.31 -6.82
N LEU A 96 2.96 9.90 -7.11
CA LEU A 96 2.79 10.80 -8.28
C LEU A 96 3.72 12.02 -8.22
N ILE A 97 3.87 12.63 -7.04
CA ILE A 97 4.76 13.78 -6.84
C ILE A 97 6.22 13.37 -7.07
N VAL A 98 6.66 12.25 -6.48
CA VAL A 98 8.02 11.75 -6.67
C VAL A 98 8.28 11.44 -8.14
N SER A 99 7.38 10.70 -8.80
CA SER A 99 7.51 10.37 -10.24
C SER A 99 7.54 11.62 -11.13
N TYR A 100 6.84 12.69 -10.72
CA TYR A 100 6.86 13.96 -11.46
C TYR A 100 8.17 14.72 -11.30
N VAL A 101 8.64 14.87 -10.05
CA VAL A 101 9.80 15.72 -9.70
C VAL A 101 11.12 14.98 -9.92
N TYR A 102 11.11 13.66 -9.70
CA TYR A 102 12.29 12.79 -9.80
C TYR A 102 11.99 11.60 -10.71
N PRO A 103 11.99 11.78 -12.04
CA PRO A 103 11.79 10.69 -12.99
C PRO A 103 12.82 9.59 -12.76
N ASN A 104 12.36 8.39 -12.50
CA ASN A 104 13.20 7.27 -12.11
C ASN A 104 12.86 6.00 -12.89
N ALA A 105 13.85 5.14 -13.08
CA ALA A 105 13.74 3.90 -13.82
C ALA A 105 14.67 2.84 -13.26
N GLN A 106 14.49 1.59 -13.70
CA GLN A 106 15.39 0.49 -13.37
C GLN A 106 15.77 -0.31 -14.64
N HIS A 107 16.90 -1.02 -14.58
CA HIS A 107 17.42 -1.87 -15.65
C HIS A 107 17.76 -3.28 -15.14
N ILE A 108 17.00 -3.77 -14.14
CA ILE A 108 17.23 -5.07 -13.50
C ILE A 108 16.44 -6.22 -14.12
N ARG A 109 15.54 -5.93 -15.09
CA ARG A 109 14.76 -6.95 -15.79
C ARG A 109 15.65 -7.86 -16.61
N PRO A 110 15.50 -9.20 -16.56
CA PRO A 110 16.29 -10.10 -17.37
C PRO A 110 15.96 -9.94 -18.86
N THR A 111 16.97 -10.02 -19.71
CA THR A 111 16.82 -10.07 -21.17
C THR A 111 16.47 -11.48 -21.67
N GLU A 112 16.95 -12.49 -20.93
CA GLU A 112 16.69 -13.89 -21.19
C GLU A 112 16.00 -14.55 -20.00
N PHE A 113 15.04 -15.44 -20.27
CA PHE A 113 14.31 -16.11 -19.22
C PHE A 113 14.83 -17.54 -19.03
N PRO A 114 15.09 -17.98 -17.79
CA PRO A 114 15.69 -19.29 -17.53
C PRO A 114 14.77 -20.47 -17.86
N ARG A 115 13.48 -20.22 -18.01
CA ARG A 115 12.46 -21.23 -18.32
C ARG A 115 11.42 -20.67 -19.28
N ASP A 116 10.88 -21.55 -20.14
CA ASP A 116 9.76 -21.21 -21.03
C ASP A 116 8.51 -21.96 -20.56
N ASN A 117 7.59 -21.22 -19.97
CA ASN A 117 6.34 -21.73 -19.41
C ASN A 117 5.30 -20.62 -19.33
N ILE A 118 4.04 -20.98 -19.02
CA ILE A 118 2.92 -20.03 -18.94
C ILE A 118 3.17 -18.85 -17.97
N PHE A 119 3.89 -19.06 -16.87
CA PHE A 119 4.20 -17.99 -15.93
C PHE A 119 5.17 -16.99 -16.54
N THR A 120 6.17 -17.48 -17.28
CA THR A 120 7.10 -16.64 -18.03
C THR A 120 6.37 -15.83 -19.10
N ASP A 121 5.39 -16.41 -19.79
CA ASP A 121 4.60 -15.68 -20.80
C ASP A 121 3.78 -14.56 -20.15
N ILE A 122 3.20 -14.80 -18.97
CA ILE A 122 2.49 -13.76 -18.22
C ILE A 122 3.49 -12.67 -17.76
N VAL A 123 4.71 -13.00 -17.36
CA VAL A 123 5.75 -12.01 -17.03
C VAL A 123 6.16 -11.19 -18.24
N LYS A 124 6.34 -11.82 -19.41
CA LYS A 124 6.61 -11.11 -20.68
C LYS A 124 5.49 -10.12 -21.02
N TRP A 125 4.23 -10.56 -20.87
CA TRP A 125 3.07 -9.69 -21.03
C TRP A 125 3.08 -8.53 -20.02
N LEU A 126 3.36 -8.81 -18.74
CA LEU A 126 3.50 -7.77 -17.70
C LEU A 126 4.57 -6.75 -18.10
N TYR A 127 5.74 -7.19 -18.52
CA TYR A 127 6.84 -6.31 -18.93
C TYR A 127 6.54 -5.44 -20.16
N SER A 128 5.66 -5.93 -21.04
CA SER A 128 5.20 -5.15 -22.20
C SER A 128 4.14 -4.11 -21.85
N THR A 129 3.44 -4.27 -20.71
CA THR A 129 2.34 -3.41 -20.29
C THR A 129 2.78 -2.40 -19.24
N ASP A 130 3.64 -2.82 -18.32
CA ASP A 130 4.14 -2.04 -17.20
C ASP A 130 5.58 -1.61 -17.49
N THR A 131 5.82 -0.32 -17.62
CA THR A 131 7.13 0.22 -17.98
C THR A 131 8.13 0.07 -16.81
N PRO A 132 9.46 -0.02 -17.06
CA PRO A 132 10.45 -0.01 -16.00
C PRO A 132 10.74 1.39 -15.45
N THR A 133 9.77 2.28 -15.52
CA THR A 133 9.88 3.69 -15.09
C THR A 133 8.91 4.01 -13.98
N ASN A 134 9.10 5.15 -13.30
CA ASN A 134 8.23 5.59 -12.22
C ASN A 134 8.06 4.51 -11.11
N ILE A 135 9.16 3.93 -10.69
CA ILE A 135 9.16 2.79 -9.75
C ILE A 135 9.21 3.20 -8.29
N LEU A 136 9.63 4.44 -7.99
CA LEU A 136 9.94 4.94 -6.65
C LEU A 136 8.85 5.89 -6.12
N PRO A 137 8.37 5.74 -4.88
CA PRO A 137 8.44 4.54 -4.03
C PRO A 137 7.50 3.43 -4.52
N SER A 138 7.76 2.16 -4.20
CA SER A 138 6.89 1.06 -4.65
C SER A 138 5.47 1.18 -4.10
N ILE A 139 4.50 1.43 -4.99
CA ILE A 139 3.07 1.47 -4.61
C ILE A 139 2.52 0.08 -4.29
N HIS A 140 3.09 -0.99 -4.85
CA HIS A 140 2.74 -2.36 -4.52
C HIS A 140 3.02 -2.65 -3.04
N VAL A 141 4.20 -2.27 -2.58
CA VAL A 141 4.62 -2.41 -1.18
C VAL A 141 3.80 -1.53 -0.26
N PHE A 142 3.70 -0.23 -0.60
CA PHE A 142 2.95 0.74 0.19
C PHE A 142 1.49 0.31 0.38
N ASN A 143 0.77 0.06 -0.71
CA ASN A 143 -0.65 -0.27 -0.64
C ASN A 143 -0.90 -1.59 0.10
N SER A 144 -0.07 -2.62 -0.13
CA SER A 144 -0.20 -3.91 0.56
C SER A 144 -0.02 -3.77 2.07
N LEU A 145 0.98 -3.03 2.52
CA LEU A 145 1.21 -2.75 3.94
C LEU A 145 0.10 -1.89 4.54
N ALA A 146 -0.33 -0.83 3.84
CA ALA A 146 -1.42 0.03 4.30
C ALA A 146 -2.73 -0.74 4.51
N ILE A 147 -3.05 -1.66 3.59
CA ILE A 147 -4.22 -2.53 3.70
C ILE A 147 -4.07 -3.51 4.86
N HIS A 148 -2.93 -4.20 4.97
CA HIS A 148 -2.67 -5.13 6.06
C HIS A 148 -2.80 -4.45 7.43
N MET A 149 -2.19 -3.27 7.59
CA MET A 149 -2.29 -2.47 8.82
C MET A 149 -3.74 -2.07 9.11
N SER A 150 -4.52 -1.70 8.08
CA SER A 150 -5.94 -1.34 8.23
C SER A 150 -6.78 -2.54 8.67
N LEU A 151 -6.60 -3.69 8.05
CA LEU A 151 -7.32 -4.93 8.41
C LEU A 151 -6.99 -5.39 9.84
N THR A 152 -5.72 -5.28 10.25
CA THR A 152 -5.28 -5.67 11.59
C THR A 152 -5.80 -4.73 12.68
N ASN A 153 -6.01 -3.45 12.37
CA ASN A 153 -6.56 -2.45 13.28
C ASN A 153 -8.10 -2.35 13.24
N CYS A 154 -8.75 -3.01 12.27
CA CYS A 154 -10.20 -3.03 12.15
C CYS A 154 -10.86 -3.73 13.34
N LYS A 155 -11.76 -3.02 14.06
CA LYS A 155 -12.44 -3.54 15.25
C LYS A 155 -13.28 -4.78 14.94
N ALA A 156 -13.98 -4.77 13.79
CA ALA A 156 -14.81 -5.90 13.36
C ALA A 156 -13.98 -7.17 13.08
N LEU A 157 -12.71 -7.02 12.73
CA LEU A 157 -11.78 -8.11 12.43
C LEU A 157 -10.84 -8.45 13.60
N ARG A 158 -11.03 -7.85 14.78
CA ARG A 158 -10.12 -8.00 15.92
C ARG A 158 -9.82 -9.47 16.25
N ASN A 159 -10.83 -10.31 16.27
CA ASN A 159 -10.73 -11.74 16.65
C ASN A 159 -10.60 -12.67 15.43
N LYS A 160 -10.51 -12.16 14.21
CA LYS A 160 -10.41 -12.96 12.98
C LYS A 160 -8.95 -13.25 12.63
N LYS A 161 -8.30 -14.12 13.43
CA LYS A 161 -6.88 -14.48 13.29
C LYS A 161 -6.54 -14.98 11.88
N PHE A 162 -7.41 -15.79 11.28
CA PHE A 162 -7.21 -16.32 9.92
C PHE A 162 -7.11 -15.20 8.88
N ILE A 163 -8.02 -14.21 8.92
CA ILE A 163 -7.99 -13.07 7.96
C ILE A 163 -6.69 -12.27 8.11
N LYS A 164 -6.25 -12.06 9.36
CA LYS A 164 -5.00 -11.33 9.63
C LYS A 164 -3.77 -12.10 9.14
N ALA A 165 -3.72 -13.41 9.38
CA ALA A 165 -2.64 -14.26 8.92
C ALA A 165 -2.61 -14.33 7.39
N ALA A 166 -3.76 -14.56 6.73
CA ALA A 166 -3.86 -14.57 5.28
C ALA A 166 -3.44 -13.24 4.64
N SER A 167 -3.91 -12.12 5.22
CA SER A 167 -3.49 -10.77 4.79
C SER A 167 -1.99 -10.54 4.97
N PHE A 168 -1.40 -10.98 6.08
CA PHE A 168 0.04 -10.88 6.31
C PHE A 168 0.83 -11.69 5.27
N THR A 169 0.47 -12.97 5.09
CA THR A 169 1.13 -13.85 4.11
C THR A 169 1.03 -13.29 2.71
N LEU A 170 -0.15 -12.85 2.29
CA LEU A 170 -0.33 -12.27 0.96
C LEU A 170 0.48 -10.97 0.80
N THR A 171 0.49 -10.09 1.79
CA THR A 171 1.30 -8.87 1.78
C THR A 171 2.79 -9.21 1.64
N ALA A 172 3.31 -10.16 2.40
CA ALA A 172 4.70 -10.58 2.32
C ALA A 172 5.03 -11.16 0.92
N LEU A 173 4.16 -12.01 0.38
CA LEU A 173 4.32 -12.58 -0.94
C LEU A 173 4.28 -11.51 -2.06
N ILE A 174 3.40 -10.51 -1.95
CA ILE A 174 3.35 -9.39 -2.88
C ILE A 174 4.65 -8.58 -2.82
N ILE A 175 5.15 -8.25 -1.63
CA ILE A 175 6.42 -7.54 -1.47
C ILE A 175 7.57 -8.33 -2.10
N MET A 176 7.67 -9.63 -1.80
CA MET A 176 8.68 -10.49 -2.40
C MET A 176 8.55 -10.53 -3.92
N SER A 177 7.32 -10.60 -4.45
CA SER A 177 7.08 -10.70 -5.89
C SER A 177 7.62 -9.50 -6.66
N THR A 178 7.58 -8.30 -6.08
CA THR A 178 8.12 -7.10 -6.75
C THR A 178 9.62 -7.22 -7.03
N MET A 179 10.36 -7.85 -6.13
CA MET A 179 11.81 -8.06 -6.26
C MET A 179 12.16 -9.29 -7.12
N PHE A 180 11.48 -10.43 -6.88
CA PHE A 180 11.74 -11.66 -7.66
C PHE A 180 11.31 -11.56 -9.12
N LEU A 181 10.33 -10.72 -9.43
CA LEU A 181 9.95 -10.38 -10.82
C LEU A 181 10.76 -9.19 -11.36
N LYS A 182 11.77 -8.70 -10.64
CA LYS A 182 12.61 -7.58 -11.11
C LYS A 182 11.79 -6.34 -11.53
N GLN A 183 10.65 -6.11 -10.86
CA GLN A 183 9.82 -4.93 -11.07
C GLN A 183 10.28 -3.74 -10.23
N HIS A 184 10.81 -4.02 -9.04
CA HIS A 184 11.29 -3.01 -8.09
C HIS A 184 12.66 -3.37 -7.53
N SER A 185 13.47 -2.35 -7.31
CA SER A 185 14.71 -2.43 -6.53
C SER A 185 14.40 -2.53 -5.03
N VAL A 186 15.34 -3.05 -4.27
CA VAL A 186 15.28 -3.05 -2.79
C VAL A 186 15.07 -1.64 -2.23
N ILE A 187 15.62 -0.60 -2.87
CA ILE A 187 15.41 0.81 -2.48
C ILE A 187 13.91 1.16 -2.56
N ASP A 188 13.24 0.82 -3.66
CA ASP A 188 11.83 1.14 -3.87
C ASP A 188 10.97 0.47 -2.82
N VAL A 189 11.29 -0.80 -2.50
CA VAL A 189 10.64 -1.59 -1.46
C VAL A 189 10.80 -0.93 -0.09
N CYS A 190 12.03 -0.55 0.27
CA CYS A 190 12.31 0.13 1.54
C CYS A 190 11.59 1.47 1.65
N MET A 191 11.57 2.26 0.58
CA MET A 191 10.86 3.54 0.55
C MET A 191 9.35 3.37 0.63
N GLY A 192 8.78 2.38 -0.08
CA GLY A 192 7.36 2.03 0.02
C GLY A 192 6.97 1.59 1.43
N ALA A 193 7.81 0.76 2.08
CA ALA A 193 7.60 0.33 3.46
C ALA A 193 7.72 1.48 4.47
N THR A 194 8.70 2.36 4.30
CA THR A 194 8.88 3.57 5.14
C THR A 194 7.68 4.50 5.01
N LEU A 195 7.19 4.72 3.79
CA LEU A 195 6.00 5.52 3.54
C LEU A 195 4.75 4.90 4.17
N ALA A 196 4.61 3.56 4.14
CA ALA A 196 3.50 2.86 4.77
C ALA A 196 3.54 2.99 6.31
N LEU A 197 4.73 2.91 6.91
CA LEU A 197 4.91 3.15 8.33
C LEU A 197 4.55 4.58 8.72
N PHE A 198 5.01 5.57 7.94
CA PHE A 198 4.66 6.97 8.15
C PHE A 198 3.13 7.17 8.07
N GLY A 199 2.49 6.67 7.03
CA GLY A 199 1.02 6.74 6.89
C GLY A 199 0.29 6.07 8.06
N PHE A 200 0.81 4.93 8.54
CA PHE A 200 0.25 4.27 9.72
C PHE A 200 0.33 5.14 10.97
N LEU A 201 1.46 5.77 11.23
CA LEU A 201 1.64 6.66 12.39
C LEU A 201 0.71 7.88 12.32
N VAL A 202 0.48 8.42 11.13
CA VAL A 202 -0.39 9.59 10.92
C VAL A 202 -1.87 9.24 11.06
N PHE A 203 -2.32 8.17 10.40
CA PHE A 203 -3.76 7.85 10.30
C PHE A 203 -4.27 6.90 11.39
N TYR A 204 -3.36 6.20 12.11
CA TYR A 204 -3.71 5.27 13.19
C TYR A 204 -3.06 5.68 14.52
N PRO A 205 -3.23 6.94 14.98
CA PRO A 205 -2.63 7.38 16.25
C PRO A 205 -3.13 6.49 17.39
N ARG A 206 -2.21 5.91 18.16
CA ARG A 206 -2.55 5.21 19.38
C ARG A 206 -3.22 6.22 20.31
N ARG A 207 -4.48 6.00 20.66
CA ARG A 207 -5.07 6.67 21.80
C ARG A 207 -4.28 6.23 23.03
N ILE A 208 -3.41 7.07 23.53
CA ILE A 208 -2.83 6.88 24.85
C ILE A 208 -4.02 6.95 25.80
N SER A 209 -4.45 5.77 26.27
CA SER A 209 -5.39 5.69 27.38
C SER A 209 -4.64 6.25 28.58
N VAL A 210 -4.83 7.54 28.85
CA VAL A 210 -4.48 8.10 30.16
C VAL A 210 -5.40 7.36 31.12
N SER A 211 -4.83 6.42 31.87
CA SER A 211 -5.61 5.66 32.82
C SER A 211 -6.22 6.65 33.80
N SER A 212 -7.51 6.53 34.04
CA SER A 212 -8.25 7.37 35.00
C SER A 212 -7.69 7.28 36.44
N GLU A 213 -6.80 6.34 36.70
CA GLU A 213 -6.04 6.24 37.96
C GLU A 213 -5.13 7.45 38.22
N SER A 214 -4.52 8.05 37.18
CA SER A 214 -3.67 9.22 37.35
C SER A 214 -4.46 10.49 37.67
N VAL A 215 -5.73 10.56 37.28
CA VAL A 215 -6.64 11.66 37.60
C VAL A 215 -7.16 11.49 39.04
N CYS A 216 -7.50 10.26 39.44
CA CYS A 216 -7.95 9.96 40.80
C CYS A 216 -6.85 10.25 41.87
N PHE A 217 -5.58 9.92 41.57
CA PHE A 217 -4.45 10.23 42.46
C PHE A 217 -4.20 11.73 42.64
N ARG A 218 -4.46 12.55 41.63
CA ARG A 218 -4.33 14.01 41.73
C ARG A 218 -5.47 14.63 42.53
N GLU A 219 -6.70 14.15 42.39
CA GLU A 219 -7.83 14.63 43.19
C GLU A 219 -7.70 14.26 44.69
N VAL A 220 -7.22 13.03 44.98
CA VAL A 220 -6.97 12.60 46.37
C VAL A 220 -5.84 13.41 47.03
N LYS A 221 -4.76 13.74 46.29
CA LYS A 221 -3.70 14.61 46.80
C LYS A 221 -4.18 16.05 47.04
N ARG A 222 -5.04 16.59 46.18
CA ARG A 222 -5.59 17.94 46.33
C ARG A 222 -6.50 18.06 47.57
N LYS A 223 -7.37 17.07 47.80
CA LYS A 223 -8.22 17.01 48.98
C LYS A 223 -7.45 16.84 50.31
N LYS A 224 -6.25 16.26 50.28
CA LYS A 224 -5.39 16.12 51.46
C LYS A 224 -4.55 17.37 51.77
N SER A 225 -4.43 18.33 50.85
CA SER A 225 -3.71 19.59 51.07
C SER A 225 -4.63 20.76 51.46
N GLU A 226 -5.94 20.55 51.45
CA GLU A 226 -6.97 21.56 51.80
C GLU A 226 -7.62 21.28 53.18
N ASN A 227 -7.18 20.24 53.89
CA ASN A 227 -7.50 19.96 55.30
C ASN A 227 -6.21 20.01 56.15
#